data_c98effd2ef899c9bbb5290b0c2e7b5bc
#
_entry.id   c98effd2ef899c9bbb5290b0c2e7b5bc
#
_cell.length_a   1.000
_cell.length_b   1.000
_cell.length_c   1.000
_cell.angle_alpha   90.00
_cell.angle_beta   90.00
_cell.angle_gamma   90.00
#
_symmetry.space_group_name_H-M   'P 1'
#
loop_
_entity.id
_entity.type
_entity.pdbx_description
1 polymer ?
#
loop_
_entity_poly.entity_id
_entity_poly.type
_entity_poly.pdbx_seq_one_letter_code
_entity_poly.pdbx_strand_id
1 'polypeptide(L)'
;HTVRANREVVLSGGAINSPHLLMLSGIGDRDHLQSVGVDCLVDCPEVGCNLQDHLDMTISIHDRSKQSIGFSPYFLPRLMRAFYEYFRHRRGFLASNAAEAGAFINVGEGARPDVQMHFLPAFLRDHGREFTSGFGCTIHVCQLRPKSRGWIRLADSNPLSAPLIDPCYLSDADDLGVLREGVKLARRVFQTKAFAEVFGGEDLPASDVVTDTQIEDDIRQRAETIYHPVGTCRMGVDDLAVVDDRLRVRGVLGLRVADASVMPSLISGNTNAASMMIGEKAAGYIIQDQQ
;
A
#
# COMPACT_ATOMS: atom_id res chain seq x y z
N HIS A 1 -24.88 -16.48 13.49
CA HIS A 1 -24.46 -17.70 14.17
C HIS A 1 -23.38 -17.38 15.18
N THR A 2 -23.45 -18.03 16.35
CA THR A 2 -22.39 -17.96 17.37
C THR A 2 -21.50 -19.19 17.25
N VAL A 3 -20.19 -18.99 17.22
CA VAL A 3 -19.19 -20.06 17.16
C VAL A 3 -18.27 -19.91 18.37
N ARG A 4 -17.89 -21.01 18.99
CA ARG A 4 -16.91 -21.03 20.10
C ARG A 4 -15.63 -21.71 19.65
N ALA A 5 -14.50 -21.06 19.88
CA ALA A 5 -13.19 -21.68 19.66
C ALA A 5 -12.85 -22.59 20.84
N ASN A 6 -12.30 -23.77 20.57
CA ASN A 6 -11.85 -24.70 21.62
C ASN A 6 -10.48 -24.32 22.21
N ARG A 7 -9.70 -23.51 21.50
CA ARG A 7 -8.32 -23.14 21.89
C ARG A 7 -8.12 -21.64 21.81
N GLU A 8 -8.07 -21.09 20.62
CA GLU A 8 -7.83 -19.66 20.40
C GLU A 8 -8.55 -19.14 19.16
N VAL A 9 -8.66 -17.81 19.05
CA VAL A 9 -9.13 -17.08 17.88
C VAL A 9 -7.94 -16.36 17.26
N VAL A 10 -7.81 -16.42 15.94
CA VAL A 10 -6.78 -15.69 15.19
C VAL A 10 -7.47 -14.66 14.28
N LEU A 11 -7.18 -13.38 14.49
CA LEU A 11 -7.62 -12.32 13.59
C LEU A 11 -6.61 -12.18 12.43
N SER A 12 -7.13 -12.19 11.22
CA SER A 12 -6.35 -12.00 9.98
C SER A 12 -7.11 -11.08 9.02
N GLY A 13 -7.67 -10.00 9.55
CA GLY A 13 -8.48 -9.03 8.80
C GLY A 13 -7.66 -7.93 8.11
N GLY A 14 -6.34 -7.96 8.25
CA GLY A 14 -5.43 -6.94 7.72
C GLY A 14 -5.41 -5.66 8.55
N ALA A 15 -4.61 -4.68 8.08
CA ALA A 15 -4.35 -3.45 8.83
C ALA A 15 -5.61 -2.60 9.10
N ILE A 16 -6.70 -2.83 8.39
CA ILE A 16 -7.96 -2.09 8.58
C ILE A 16 -8.93 -2.87 9.47
N ASN A 17 -9.22 -4.13 9.15
CA ASN A 17 -10.28 -4.85 9.83
C ASN A 17 -9.84 -5.49 11.15
N SER A 18 -8.56 -5.87 11.32
CA SER A 18 -8.10 -6.44 12.59
C SER A 18 -8.22 -5.44 13.76
N PRO A 19 -7.72 -4.20 13.69
CA PRO A 19 -7.95 -3.22 14.76
C PRO A 19 -9.44 -2.86 14.89
N HIS A 20 -10.20 -2.79 13.79
CA HIS A 20 -11.64 -2.54 13.81
C HIS A 20 -12.38 -3.60 14.64
N LEU A 21 -12.09 -4.89 14.41
CA LEU A 21 -12.67 -6.00 15.15
C LEU A 21 -12.25 -5.99 16.64
N LEU A 22 -10.99 -5.66 16.95
CA LEU A 22 -10.52 -5.51 18.32
C LEU A 22 -11.32 -4.42 19.06
N MET A 23 -11.44 -3.24 18.45
CA MET A 23 -12.18 -2.11 19.02
C MET A 23 -13.66 -2.44 19.22
N LEU A 24 -14.34 -3.04 18.26
CA LEU A 24 -15.72 -3.50 18.39
C LEU A 24 -15.90 -4.58 19.48
N SER A 25 -14.82 -5.30 19.80
CA SER A 25 -14.79 -6.30 20.87
C SER A 25 -14.41 -5.72 22.24
N GLY A 26 -14.31 -4.39 22.37
CA GLY A 26 -13.97 -3.70 23.60
C GLY A 26 -12.46 -3.70 23.93
N ILE A 27 -11.60 -3.92 22.94
CA ILE A 27 -10.13 -3.91 23.09
C ILE A 27 -9.59 -2.71 22.32
N GLY A 28 -9.17 -1.65 23.00
CA GLY A 28 -8.73 -0.40 22.36
C GLY A 28 -8.61 0.74 23.35
N ASP A 29 -8.44 1.95 22.84
CA ASP A 29 -8.42 3.17 23.63
C ASP A 29 -9.74 3.36 24.38
N ARG A 30 -9.67 3.42 25.71
CA ARG A 30 -10.84 3.49 26.59
C ARG A 30 -11.74 4.67 26.30
N ASP A 31 -11.14 5.86 26.15
CA ASP A 31 -11.91 7.09 25.99
C ASP A 31 -12.60 7.11 24.62
N HIS A 32 -11.90 6.65 23.58
CA HIS A 32 -12.48 6.50 22.26
C HIS A 32 -13.64 5.48 22.25
N LEU A 33 -13.44 4.28 22.80
CA LEU A 33 -14.48 3.25 22.84
C LEU A 33 -15.73 3.72 23.54
N GLN A 34 -15.58 4.37 24.71
CA GLN A 34 -16.70 4.95 25.45
C GLN A 34 -17.42 6.05 24.66
N SER A 35 -16.68 6.88 23.93
CA SER A 35 -17.25 7.98 23.12
C SER A 35 -18.18 7.49 22.01
N VAL A 36 -17.98 6.25 21.54
CA VAL A 36 -18.79 5.61 20.47
C VAL A 36 -19.76 4.54 21.03
N GLY A 37 -19.88 4.44 22.35
CA GLY A 37 -20.85 3.53 23.00
C GLY A 37 -20.40 2.06 23.04
N VAL A 38 -19.10 1.79 23.03
CA VAL A 38 -18.52 0.45 23.20
C VAL A 38 -17.91 0.34 24.60
N ASP A 39 -18.26 -0.72 25.35
CA ASP A 39 -17.67 -0.99 26.65
C ASP A 39 -16.19 -1.40 26.50
N CYS A 40 -15.29 -0.71 27.20
CA CYS A 40 -13.88 -1.06 27.21
C CYS A 40 -13.61 -2.24 28.13
N LEU A 41 -13.30 -3.40 27.56
CA LEU A 41 -12.91 -4.61 28.30
C LEU A 41 -11.41 -4.64 28.59
N VAL A 42 -10.60 -4.21 27.63
CA VAL A 42 -9.13 -4.11 27.74
C VAL A 42 -8.69 -2.76 27.19
N ASP A 43 -8.07 -1.96 28.06
CA ASP A 43 -7.50 -0.69 27.67
C ASP A 43 -6.17 -0.91 26.93
N CYS A 44 -6.19 -0.70 25.62
CA CYS A 44 -5.05 -0.88 24.72
C CYS A 44 -5.03 0.28 23.71
N PRO A 45 -4.51 1.45 24.10
CA PRO A 45 -4.66 2.70 23.32
C PRO A 45 -3.99 2.68 21.95
N GLU A 46 -3.03 1.78 21.74
CA GLU A 46 -2.33 1.65 20.45
C GLU A 46 -3.11 0.83 19.40
N VAL A 47 -4.25 0.21 19.75
CA VAL A 47 -5.10 -0.44 18.73
C VAL A 47 -5.64 0.59 17.76
N GLY A 48 -5.34 0.40 16.49
CA GLY A 48 -5.69 1.32 15.41
C GLY A 48 -4.69 2.46 15.19
N CYS A 49 -3.71 2.66 16.07
CA CYS A 49 -2.63 3.64 15.90
C CYS A 49 -1.50 3.12 15.01
N ASN A 50 -0.52 3.99 14.70
CA ASN A 50 0.67 3.64 13.92
C ASN A 50 0.36 3.13 12.50
N LEU A 51 -0.77 3.52 11.91
CA LEU A 51 -1.06 3.21 10.50
C LEU A 51 0.05 3.78 9.62
N GLN A 52 0.62 2.94 8.79
CA GLN A 52 1.63 3.28 7.80
C GLN A 52 1.22 2.71 6.46
N ASP A 53 1.53 3.43 5.39
CA ASP A 53 1.27 2.98 4.03
C ASP A 53 2.27 3.61 3.08
N HIS A 54 2.56 2.96 1.97
CA HIS A 54 3.35 3.53 0.91
C HIS A 54 2.50 4.51 0.09
N LEU A 55 2.88 5.80 0.13
CA LEU A 55 2.29 6.80 -0.73
C LEU A 55 2.97 6.76 -2.11
N ASP A 56 2.16 6.78 -3.15
CA ASP A 56 2.56 6.62 -4.55
C ASP A 56 2.20 7.84 -5.39
N MET A 57 3.02 8.10 -6.38
CA MET A 57 2.83 9.16 -7.35
C MET A 57 3.02 8.62 -8.77
N THR A 58 2.04 8.83 -9.63
CA THR A 58 2.12 8.39 -11.02
C THR A 58 2.69 9.47 -11.92
N ILE A 59 3.68 9.09 -12.72
CA ILE A 59 4.27 9.91 -13.77
C ILE A 59 4.02 9.21 -15.10
N SER A 60 3.34 9.87 -16.05
CA SER A 60 2.98 9.28 -17.32
C SER A 60 3.40 10.13 -18.51
N ILE A 61 3.63 9.45 -19.63
CA ILE A 61 3.96 10.04 -20.91
C ILE A 61 3.07 9.47 -22.02
N HIS A 62 2.81 10.26 -23.05
CA HIS A 62 2.25 9.75 -24.30
C HIS A 62 3.28 8.91 -25.05
N ASP A 63 2.87 7.74 -25.55
CA ASP A 63 3.69 6.87 -26.40
C ASP A 63 3.43 7.15 -27.88
N ARG A 64 4.33 7.90 -28.53
CA ARG A 64 4.23 8.18 -29.96
C ARG A 64 4.52 6.98 -30.85
N SER A 65 5.24 5.97 -30.35
CA SER A 65 5.54 4.73 -31.08
C SER A 65 4.34 3.79 -31.17
N LYS A 66 3.34 3.97 -30.30
CA LYS A 66 2.14 3.11 -30.15
C LYS A 66 2.47 1.65 -29.81
N GLN A 67 3.63 1.40 -29.17
CA GLN A 67 4.05 0.05 -28.79
C GLN A 67 3.49 -0.36 -27.42
N SER A 68 3.14 0.58 -26.57
CA SER A 68 2.51 0.34 -25.26
C SER A 68 1.12 -0.29 -25.41
N ILE A 69 0.56 -0.70 -24.29
CA ILE A 69 -0.83 -1.16 -24.19
C ILE A 69 -1.73 0.09 -24.18
N GLY A 70 -2.69 0.15 -25.09
CA GLY A 70 -3.55 1.33 -25.19
C GLY A 70 -4.94 1.02 -25.71
N PHE A 71 -5.87 1.91 -25.38
CA PHE A 71 -7.25 1.84 -25.88
C PHE A 71 -7.38 2.63 -27.18
N SER A 72 -7.22 1.90 -28.31
CA SER A 72 -7.31 2.47 -29.64
C SER A 72 -7.74 1.38 -30.63
N PRO A 73 -8.47 1.69 -31.71
CA PRO A 73 -8.73 0.74 -32.79
C PRO A 73 -7.46 0.11 -33.37
N TYR A 74 -6.35 0.83 -33.36
CA TYR A 74 -5.03 0.32 -33.81
C TYR A 74 -4.47 -0.78 -32.89
N PHE A 75 -4.95 -0.89 -31.65
CA PHE A 75 -4.52 -1.94 -30.72
C PHE A 75 -5.25 -3.27 -30.93
N LEU A 76 -6.43 -3.27 -31.59
CA LEU A 76 -7.28 -4.45 -31.72
C LEU A 76 -6.56 -5.66 -32.36
N PRO A 77 -5.79 -5.54 -33.45
CA PRO A 77 -5.08 -6.70 -34.01
C PRO A 77 -4.05 -7.30 -33.04
N ARG A 78 -3.35 -6.44 -32.27
CA ARG A 78 -2.40 -6.89 -31.25
C ARG A 78 -3.11 -7.59 -30.08
N LEU A 79 -4.26 -7.11 -29.69
CA LEU A 79 -5.08 -7.72 -28.65
C LEU A 79 -5.56 -9.12 -29.09
N MET A 80 -6.06 -9.27 -30.33
CA MET A 80 -6.48 -10.57 -30.87
C MET A 80 -5.31 -11.57 -30.92
N ARG A 81 -4.13 -11.11 -31.36
CA ARG A 81 -2.92 -11.93 -31.33
C ARG A 81 -2.53 -12.32 -29.91
N ALA A 82 -2.63 -11.41 -28.95
CA ALA A 82 -2.32 -11.68 -27.56
C ALA A 82 -3.26 -12.72 -26.93
N PHE A 83 -4.55 -12.68 -27.24
CA PHE A 83 -5.48 -13.75 -26.85
C PHE A 83 -5.05 -15.12 -27.42
N TYR A 84 -4.71 -15.18 -28.72
CA TYR A 84 -4.21 -16.41 -29.33
C TYR A 84 -2.93 -16.91 -28.63
N GLU A 85 -1.93 -16.05 -28.41
CA GLU A 85 -0.67 -16.40 -27.74
C GLU A 85 -0.89 -16.87 -26.30
N TYR A 86 -1.79 -16.21 -25.55
CA TYR A 86 -2.09 -16.58 -24.19
C TYR A 86 -2.83 -17.94 -24.10
N PHE A 87 -3.91 -18.10 -24.84
CA PHE A 87 -4.69 -19.32 -24.75
C PHE A 87 -3.94 -20.53 -25.32
N ARG A 88 -3.14 -20.34 -26.39
CA ARG A 88 -2.42 -21.43 -27.05
C ARG A 88 -1.05 -21.72 -26.42
N HIS A 89 -0.36 -20.72 -25.92
CA HIS A 89 1.04 -20.82 -25.52
C HIS A 89 1.33 -20.30 -24.10
N ARG A 90 0.35 -19.74 -23.40
CA ARG A 90 0.50 -19.15 -22.05
C ARG A 90 1.60 -18.09 -21.96
N ARG A 91 1.75 -17.27 -23.01
CA ARG A 91 2.77 -16.22 -23.11
C ARG A 91 2.20 -14.93 -23.72
N GLY A 92 3.03 -13.88 -23.81
CA GLY A 92 2.65 -12.56 -24.31
C GLY A 92 2.15 -11.65 -23.19
N PHE A 93 1.72 -10.44 -23.54
CA PHE A 93 1.41 -9.41 -22.53
C PHE A 93 0.19 -9.78 -21.64
N LEU A 94 -0.71 -10.64 -22.07
CA LEU A 94 -1.80 -11.17 -21.22
C LEU A 94 -1.31 -12.17 -20.14
N ALA A 95 -0.06 -12.62 -20.23
CA ALA A 95 0.59 -13.42 -19.19
C ALA A 95 1.45 -12.56 -18.25
N SER A 96 1.56 -11.27 -18.51
CA SER A 96 2.32 -10.30 -17.71
C SER A 96 1.52 -9.88 -16.48
N ASN A 97 2.24 -9.50 -15.42
CA ASN A 97 1.66 -8.84 -14.24
C ASN A 97 1.47 -7.32 -14.43
N ALA A 98 1.62 -6.82 -15.65
CA ALA A 98 1.56 -5.42 -16.08
C ALA A 98 2.75 -4.55 -15.61
N ALA A 99 3.21 -4.65 -14.38
CA ALA A 99 4.39 -3.96 -13.88
C ALA A 99 5.66 -4.73 -14.26
N GLU A 100 6.12 -4.61 -15.51
CA GLU A 100 7.16 -5.46 -16.10
C GLU A 100 8.58 -5.11 -15.68
N ALA A 101 8.81 -3.88 -15.20
CA ALA A 101 10.10 -3.43 -14.70
C ALA A 101 9.94 -2.59 -13.45
N GLY A 102 10.97 -2.57 -12.61
CA GLY A 102 11.00 -1.77 -11.41
C GLY A 102 12.41 -1.45 -10.96
N ALA A 103 12.51 -0.52 -10.04
CA ALA A 103 13.78 -0.12 -9.46
C ALA A 103 13.61 0.23 -7.97
N PHE A 104 14.65 -0.02 -7.18
CA PHE A 104 14.79 0.46 -5.82
C PHE A 104 15.94 1.45 -5.81
N ILE A 105 15.68 2.71 -5.49
CA ILE A 105 16.61 3.80 -5.70
C ILE A 105 16.70 4.63 -4.43
N ASN A 106 17.90 5.11 -4.13
CA ASN A 106 18.11 6.12 -3.11
C ASN A 106 18.09 7.51 -3.77
N VAL A 107 17.17 8.37 -3.37
CA VAL A 107 17.10 9.76 -3.83
C VAL A 107 17.61 10.73 -2.76
N GLY A 108 17.76 10.27 -1.52
CA GLY A 108 18.34 11.00 -0.40
C GLY A 108 19.83 10.68 -0.18
N GLU A 109 20.33 11.01 1.01
CA GLU A 109 21.73 10.78 1.41
C GLU A 109 21.97 9.41 2.08
N GLY A 110 20.93 8.64 2.28
CA GLY A 110 20.98 7.35 2.98
C GLY A 110 21.64 6.23 2.18
N ALA A 111 22.08 5.15 2.84
CA ALA A 111 22.68 3.98 2.20
C ALA A 111 21.65 2.97 1.64
N ARG A 112 20.37 3.10 2.04
CA ARG A 112 19.29 2.18 1.64
C ARG A 112 18.33 2.88 0.68
N PRO A 113 17.77 2.17 -0.33
CA PRO A 113 16.75 2.75 -1.18
C PRO A 113 15.59 3.33 -0.37
N ASP A 114 15.09 4.49 -0.76
CA ASP A 114 13.97 5.21 -0.15
C ASP A 114 12.78 5.36 -1.09
N VAL A 115 12.97 5.04 -2.39
CA VAL A 115 11.93 5.03 -3.41
C VAL A 115 11.94 3.70 -4.15
N GLN A 116 10.75 3.17 -4.41
CA GLN A 116 10.51 2.08 -5.37
C GLN A 116 9.81 2.66 -6.59
N MET A 117 10.23 2.24 -7.78
CA MET A 117 9.55 2.56 -9.03
C MET A 117 8.97 1.30 -9.66
N HIS A 118 7.76 1.41 -10.23
CA HIS A 118 7.14 0.37 -11.05
C HIS A 118 6.84 0.96 -12.42
N PHE A 119 7.33 0.32 -13.47
CA PHE A 119 7.07 0.72 -14.84
C PHE A 119 5.93 -0.11 -15.45
N LEU A 120 4.96 0.57 -16.03
CA LEU A 120 3.85 -0.02 -16.77
C LEU A 120 3.86 0.50 -18.21
N PRO A 121 3.84 -0.39 -19.22
CA PRO A 121 3.71 0.02 -20.62
C PRO A 121 2.24 0.33 -20.97
N ALA A 122 1.58 1.14 -20.15
CA ALA A 122 0.18 1.55 -20.31
C ALA A 122 -0.07 2.86 -19.56
N PHE A 123 -1.11 3.59 -19.93
CA PHE A 123 -1.68 4.58 -19.02
C PHE A 123 -2.37 3.89 -17.84
N LEU A 124 -2.07 4.38 -16.65
CA LEU A 124 -2.82 4.04 -15.45
C LEU A 124 -3.11 5.32 -14.67
N ARG A 125 -4.38 5.70 -14.57
CA ARG A 125 -4.87 6.85 -13.81
C ARG A 125 -5.91 6.39 -12.81
N ASP A 126 -5.91 7.00 -11.64
CA ASP A 126 -6.86 6.69 -10.56
C ASP A 126 -7.06 5.16 -10.41
N HIS A 127 -5.96 4.41 -10.28
CA HIS A 127 -5.96 2.94 -10.14
C HIS A 127 -6.74 2.19 -11.24
N GLY A 128 -6.80 2.77 -12.44
CA GLY A 128 -7.53 2.22 -13.59
C GLY A 128 -9.04 2.52 -13.57
N ARG A 129 -9.52 3.35 -12.65
CA ARG A 129 -10.92 3.81 -12.61
C ARG A 129 -11.18 4.88 -13.65
N GLU A 130 -10.16 5.69 -13.97
CA GLU A 130 -10.24 6.68 -15.03
C GLU A 130 -9.79 6.09 -16.38
N PHE A 131 -10.71 6.07 -17.34
CA PHE A 131 -10.43 5.59 -18.68
C PHE A 131 -9.60 6.61 -19.47
N THR A 132 -8.41 6.20 -19.93
CA THR A 132 -7.56 7.02 -20.78
C THR A 132 -7.43 6.40 -22.17
N SER A 133 -7.82 7.16 -23.22
CA SER A 133 -7.66 6.73 -24.61
C SER A 133 -6.24 6.98 -25.10
N GLY A 134 -5.78 6.19 -26.08
CA GLY A 134 -4.45 6.35 -26.68
C GLY A 134 -3.43 5.37 -26.16
N PHE A 135 -2.17 5.71 -26.32
CA PHE A 135 -1.01 4.90 -25.93
C PHE A 135 -0.13 5.72 -25.00
N GLY A 136 0.36 5.10 -23.92
CA GLY A 136 1.22 5.74 -22.95
C GLY A 136 1.99 4.77 -22.08
N CYS A 137 2.93 5.30 -21.32
CA CYS A 137 3.66 4.57 -20.29
C CYS A 137 3.56 5.31 -18.97
N THR A 138 3.52 4.57 -17.87
CA THR A 138 3.44 5.11 -16.52
C THR A 138 4.59 4.58 -15.67
N ILE A 139 5.21 5.45 -14.88
CA ILE A 139 6.08 5.08 -13.77
C ILE A 139 5.35 5.45 -12.48
N HIS A 140 5.16 4.50 -11.60
CA HIS A 140 4.79 4.70 -10.22
C HIS A 140 6.03 5.03 -9.40
N VAL A 141 5.95 6.01 -8.54
CA VAL A 141 7.00 6.44 -7.62
C VAL A 141 6.48 6.30 -6.20
N CYS A 142 6.93 5.28 -5.52
CA CYS A 142 6.43 4.88 -4.21
C CYS A 142 7.50 5.15 -3.15
N GLN A 143 7.16 5.91 -2.10
CA GLN A 143 8.02 6.13 -0.96
C GLN A 143 8.09 4.88 -0.08
N LEU A 144 9.31 4.38 0.23
CA LEU A 144 9.48 3.10 0.93
C LEU A 144 9.45 3.18 2.46
N ARG A 145 9.79 4.31 3.04
CA ARG A 145 9.90 4.47 4.50
C ARG A 145 9.29 5.79 4.97
N PRO A 146 7.96 5.91 4.91
CA PRO A 146 7.29 7.11 5.39
C PRO A 146 7.51 7.30 6.90
N LYS A 147 7.66 8.55 7.32
CA LYS A 147 7.69 8.96 8.72
C LYS A 147 6.31 9.29 9.25
N SER A 148 5.40 9.71 8.38
CA SER A 148 4.00 9.98 8.70
C SER A 148 3.34 8.76 9.33
N ARG A 149 2.49 9.01 10.35
CA ARG A 149 1.74 7.96 11.06
C ARG A 149 0.29 8.35 11.16
N GLY A 150 -0.57 7.45 10.73
CA GLY A 150 -2.01 7.59 10.78
C GLY A 150 -2.68 6.68 11.80
N TRP A 151 -3.99 6.58 11.66
CA TRP A 151 -4.81 5.81 12.60
C TRP A 151 -6.06 5.26 11.94
N ILE A 152 -6.67 4.27 12.62
CA ILE A 152 -8.00 3.73 12.35
C ILE A 152 -8.81 3.83 13.63
N ARG A 153 -10.07 4.28 13.53
CA ARG A 153 -10.99 4.42 14.66
C ARG A 153 -12.39 3.92 14.29
N LEU A 154 -13.19 3.59 15.29
CA LEU A 154 -14.61 3.34 15.08
C LEU A 154 -15.33 4.64 14.71
N ALA A 155 -16.25 4.57 13.75
CA ALA A 155 -17.20 5.66 13.50
C ALA A 155 -18.35 5.63 14.52
N ASP A 156 -18.80 4.43 14.89
CA ASP A 156 -19.85 4.15 15.87
C ASP A 156 -19.74 2.68 16.36
N SER A 157 -20.66 2.23 17.19
CA SER A 157 -20.69 0.85 17.72
C SER A 157 -21.33 -0.19 16.78
N ASN A 158 -21.81 0.22 15.60
CA ASN A 158 -22.41 -0.70 14.64
C ASN A 158 -21.32 -1.47 13.87
N PRO A 159 -21.25 -2.80 13.94
CA PRO A 159 -20.20 -3.58 13.29
C PRO A 159 -20.25 -3.55 11.75
N LEU A 160 -21.31 -3.01 11.17
CA LEU A 160 -21.46 -2.85 9.70
C LEU A 160 -21.05 -1.44 9.21
N SER A 161 -20.82 -0.51 10.14
CA SER A 161 -20.29 0.81 9.78
C SER A 161 -18.82 0.71 9.38
N ALA A 162 -18.45 1.43 8.33
CA ALA A 162 -17.04 1.52 7.94
C ALA A 162 -16.23 2.26 9.03
N PRO A 163 -14.99 1.83 9.33
CA PRO A 163 -14.14 2.57 10.23
C PRO A 163 -13.72 3.91 9.65
N LEU A 164 -13.39 4.86 10.52
CA LEU A 164 -12.67 6.07 10.15
C LEU A 164 -11.22 5.72 9.90
N ILE A 165 -10.67 6.15 8.77
CA ILE A 165 -9.31 5.86 8.34
C ILE A 165 -8.63 7.19 7.99
N ASP A 166 -7.58 7.53 8.71
CA ASP A 166 -6.73 8.66 8.38
C ASP A 166 -5.26 8.23 8.36
N PRO A 167 -4.68 8.06 7.18
CA PRO A 167 -3.26 7.73 7.04
C PRO A 167 -2.33 8.88 7.46
N CYS A 168 -2.84 10.08 7.64
CA CYS A 168 -2.07 11.30 7.91
C CYS A 168 -0.91 11.48 6.92
N TYR A 169 -1.13 11.19 5.64
CA TYR A 169 -0.11 11.29 4.60
C TYR A 169 0.54 12.67 4.59
N LEU A 170 1.86 12.69 4.35
CA LEU A 170 2.65 13.92 4.24
C LEU A 170 2.59 14.81 5.50
N SER A 171 2.25 14.26 6.66
CA SER A 171 2.30 14.98 7.95
C SER A 171 3.74 15.24 8.40
N ASP A 172 4.70 14.43 7.94
CA ASP A 172 6.13 14.69 8.07
C ASP A 172 6.68 15.29 6.76
N ALA A 173 7.41 16.41 6.87
CA ALA A 173 7.91 17.15 5.70
C ALA A 173 8.95 16.37 4.87
N ASP A 174 9.67 15.44 5.49
CA ASP A 174 10.66 14.62 4.79
C ASP A 174 9.99 13.68 3.77
N ASP A 175 8.77 13.24 4.05
CA ASP A 175 8.02 12.34 3.15
C ASP A 175 7.73 13.02 1.81
N LEU A 176 7.35 14.30 1.85
CA LEU A 176 7.12 15.10 0.66
C LEU A 176 8.42 15.32 -0.14
N GLY A 177 9.54 15.58 0.55
CA GLY A 177 10.85 15.75 -0.06
C GLY A 177 11.30 14.52 -0.85
N VAL A 178 11.14 13.33 -0.27
CA VAL A 178 11.49 12.06 -0.93
C VAL A 178 10.65 11.83 -2.19
N LEU A 179 9.34 12.05 -2.11
CA LEU A 179 8.46 11.89 -3.29
C LEU A 179 8.79 12.91 -4.38
N ARG A 180 9.06 14.17 -4.03
CA ARG A 180 9.47 15.21 -4.99
C ARG A 180 10.71 14.79 -5.78
N GLU A 181 11.76 14.34 -5.10
CA GLU A 181 12.98 13.87 -5.77
C GLU A 181 12.73 12.62 -6.61
N GLY A 182 11.86 11.73 -6.14
CA GLY A 182 11.41 10.56 -6.90
C GLY A 182 10.68 10.94 -8.21
N VAL A 183 9.79 11.93 -8.18
CA VAL A 183 9.10 12.48 -9.37
C VAL A 183 10.12 13.05 -10.38
N LYS A 184 11.06 13.86 -9.91
CA LYS A 184 12.13 14.40 -10.76
C LYS A 184 12.96 13.29 -11.41
N LEU A 185 13.25 12.22 -10.65
CA LEU A 185 14.00 11.08 -11.17
C LEU A 185 13.21 10.33 -12.25
N ALA A 186 11.93 10.06 -12.03
CA ALA A 186 11.07 9.38 -13.01
C ALA A 186 10.97 10.17 -14.32
N ARG A 187 10.86 11.51 -14.25
CA ARG A 187 10.92 12.38 -15.42
C ARG A 187 12.24 12.24 -16.17
N ARG A 188 13.38 12.22 -15.45
CA ARG A 188 14.69 11.99 -16.07
C ARG A 188 14.79 10.64 -16.77
N VAL A 189 14.18 9.57 -16.20
CA VAL A 189 14.12 8.25 -16.84
C VAL A 189 13.44 8.34 -18.19
N PHE A 190 12.28 8.97 -18.30
CA PHE A 190 11.56 9.14 -19.55
C PHE A 190 12.30 10.02 -20.58
N GLN A 191 13.20 10.89 -20.15
CA GLN A 191 14.02 11.74 -21.03
C GLN A 191 15.31 11.06 -21.51
N THR A 192 15.58 9.82 -21.10
CA THR A 192 16.76 9.08 -21.55
C THR A 192 16.68 8.65 -23.02
N LYS A 193 17.83 8.32 -23.61
CA LYS A 193 17.91 7.80 -24.99
C LYS A 193 17.08 6.53 -25.18
N ALA A 194 16.90 5.71 -24.12
CA ALA A 194 16.10 4.49 -24.19
C ALA A 194 14.62 4.77 -24.50
N PHE A 195 14.09 5.92 -24.07
CA PHE A 195 12.72 6.34 -24.34
C PHE A 195 12.59 7.29 -25.54
N ALA A 196 13.69 7.62 -26.23
CA ALA A 196 13.66 8.63 -27.27
C ALA A 196 12.66 8.35 -28.43
N GLU A 197 12.41 7.09 -28.75
CA GLU A 197 11.42 6.71 -29.77
C GLU A 197 9.99 6.65 -29.25
N VAL A 198 9.83 6.44 -27.92
CA VAL A 198 8.54 6.29 -27.23
C VAL A 198 8.00 7.65 -26.79
N PHE A 199 8.86 8.53 -26.29
CA PHE A 199 8.48 9.79 -25.66
C PHE A 199 7.70 10.72 -26.62
N GLY A 200 6.41 10.88 -26.38
CA GLY A 200 5.49 11.74 -27.14
C GLY A 200 5.04 12.99 -26.40
N GLY A 201 5.61 13.25 -25.23
CA GLY A 201 5.27 14.36 -24.33
C GLY A 201 4.83 13.87 -22.96
N GLU A 202 5.01 14.70 -21.94
CA GLU A 202 4.51 14.43 -20.59
C GLU A 202 2.98 14.53 -20.57
N ASP A 203 2.36 13.66 -19.77
CA ASP A 203 0.92 13.61 -19.55
C ASP A 203 0.61 13.93 -18.08
N LEU A 204 1.25 13.23 -17.13
CA LEU A 204 1.19 13.49 -15.70
C LEU A 204 2.60 13.46 -15.09
N PRO A 205 2.96 14.46 -14.28
CA PRO A 205 2.31 15.76 -14.16
C PRO A 205 2.33 16.51 -15.49
N ALA A 206 1.50 17.53 -15.62
CA ALA A 206 1.53 18.38 -16.80
C ALA A 206 2.92 19.02 -16.98
N SER A 207 3.32 19.30 -18.24
CA SER A 207 4.67 19.75 -18.59
C SER A 207 5.06 21.12 -18.01
N ASP A 208 4.09 21.91 -17.53
CA ASP A 208 4.28 23.20 -16.87
C ASP A 208 4.51 23.08 -15.35
N VAL A 209 4.36 21.90 -14.77
CA VAL A 209 4.70 21.60 -13.38
C VAL A 209 6.20 21.37 -13.27
N VAL A 210 7.01 22.42 -13.10
CA VAL A 210 8.48 22.36 -13.19
C VAL A 210 9.22 22.74 -11.90
N THR A 211 8.65 23.63 -11.08
CA THR A 211 9.29 24.06 -9.84
C THR A 211 9.02 23.07 -8.70
N ASP A 212 9.88 23.07 -7.69
CA ASP A 212 9.71 22.20 -6.52
C ASP A 212 8.35 22.42 -5.85
N THR A 213 7.92 23.65 -5.68
CA THR A 213 6.62 24.00 -5.12
C THR A 213 5.47 23.43 -5.97
N GLN A 214 5.54 23.58 -7.29
CA GLN A 214 4.50 23.02 -8.18
C GLN A 214 4.44 21.49 -8.12
N ILE A 215 5.60 20.82 -8.05
CA ILE A 215 5.67 19.37 -7.89
C ILE A 215 5.09 18.94 -6.52
N GLU A 216 5.40 19.67 -5.46
CA GLU A 216 4.86 19.40 -4.12
C GLU A 216 3.34 19.59 -4.07
N ASP A 217 2.81 20.63 -4.71
CA ASP A 217 1.36 20.86 -4.81
C ASP A 217 0.67 19.76 -5.62
N ASP A 218 1.29 19.31 -6.71
CA ASP A 218 0.81 18.21 -7.52
C ASP A 218 0.82 16.88 -6.74
N ILE A 219 1.86 16.61 -5.94
CA ILE A 219 1.91 15.46 -5.03
C ILE A 219 0.75 15.51 -4.02
N ARG A 220 0.51 16.66 -3.37
CA ARG A 220 -0.58 16.81 -2.41
C ARG A 220 -1.96 16.55 -3.02
N GLN A 221 -2.14 16.82 -4.30
CA GLN A 221 -3.41 16.67 -5.01
C GLN A 221 -3.63 15.27 -5.57
N ARG A 222 -2.57 14.58 -5.99
CA ARG A 222 -2.68 13.36 -6.80
C ARG A 222 -2.03 12.13 -6.20
N ALA A 223 -1.24 12.28 -5.12
CA ALA A 223 -0.63 11.10 -4.50
C ALA A 223 -1.69 10.20 -3.90
N GLU A 224 -1.53 8.90 -4.07
CA GLU A 224 -2.49 7.87 -3.70
C GLU A 224 -1.82 6.71 -2.96
N THR A 225 -2.60 5.90 -2.28
CA THR A 225 -2.10 4.65 -1.68
C THR A 225 -1.66 3.66 -2.77
N ILE A 226 -0.60 2.89 -2.51
CA ILE A 226 -0.28 1.71 -3.33
C ILE A 226 -0.74 0.40 -2.65
N TYR A 227 -1.69 0.50 -1.72
CA TYR A 227 -2.35 -0.62 -1.05
C TYR A 227 -1.44 -1.46 -0.15
N HIS A 228 -0.56 -0.81 0.60
CA HIS A 228 0.34 -1.45 1.55
C HIS A 228 0.10 -1.04 3.02
N PRO A 229 -1.15 -0.88 3.50
CA PRO A 229 -1.39 -0.45 4.88
C PRO A 229 -0.90 -1.51 5.87
N VAL A 230 -0.21 -1.05 6.94
CA VAL A 230 0.35 -1.88 8.00
C VAL A 230 0.32 -1.17 9.35
N GLY A 231 0.64 -1.86 10.42
CA GLY A 231 1.11 -1.28 11.68
C GLY A 231 0.07 -1.05 12.76
N THR A 232 -1.20 -1.21 12.48
CA THR A 232 -2.34 -0.82 13.35
C THR A 232 -2.62 -1.75 14.54
N CYS A 233 -1.91 -2.88 14.63
CA CYS A 233 -1.86 -3.78 15.78
C CYS A 233 -0.40 -4.17 16.04
N ARG A 234 0.50 -3.19 16.08
CA ARG A 234 1.95 -3.40 16.07
C ARG A 234 2.42 -4.40 17.11
N MET A 235 3.33 -5.28 16.71
CA MET A 235 4.03 -6.14 17.65
C MET A 235 5.17 -5.39 18.35
N GLY A 236 5.49 -5.81 19.57
CA GLY A 236 6.62 -5.26 20.30
C GLY A 236 6.79 -5.90 21.67
N VAL A 237 7.91 -5.55 22.31
CA VAL A 237 8.25 -5.99 23.68
C VAL A 237 7.88 -4.92 24.71
N ASP A 238 7.58 -3.72 24.27
CA ASP A 238 7.13 -2.60 25.12
C ASP A 238 5.66 -2.74 25.51
N ASP A 239 5.26 -2.04 26.58
CA ASP A 239 3.92 -2.13 27.16
C ASP A 239 2.81 -1.54 26.27
N LEU A 240 3.17 -0.73 25.27
CA LEU A 240 2.23 -0.13 24.33
C LEU A 240 1.98 -1.02 23.09
N ALA A 241 2.77 -2.08 22.90
CA ALA A 241 2.54 -2.99 21.78
C ALA A 241 1.19 -3.70 21.92
N VAL A 242 0.42 -3.78 20.83
CA VAL A 242 -0.88 -4.46 20.78
C VAL A 242 -0.73 -5.97 20.91
N VAL A 243 0.29 -6.53 20.23
CA VAL A 243 0.63 -7.96 20.35
C VAL A 243 2.07 -8.15 20.77
N ASP A 244 2.35 -9.27 21.40
CA ASP A 244 3.71 -9.67 21.76
C ASP A 244 4.48 -10.23 20.56
N ASP A 245 5.71 -10.69 20.79
CA ASP A 245 6.59 -11.30 19.79
C ASP A 245 6.10 -12.67 19.27
N ARG A 246 5.08 -13.24 19.90
CA ARG A 246 4.37 -14.45 19.46
C ARG A 246 2.98 -14.14 18.90
N LEU A 247 2.72 -12.86 18.59
CA LEU A 247 1.47 -12.35 18.00
C LEU A 247 0.22 -12.49 18.89
N ARG A 248 0.37 -12.72 20.20
CA ARG A 248 -0.74 -12.79 21.16
C ARG A 248 -1.17 -11.39 21.58
N VAL A 249 -2.48 -11.13 21.58
CA VAL A 249 -3.04 -9.84 22.00
C VAL A 249 -2.80 -9.65 23.50
N ARG A 250 -2.20 -8.53 23.87
CA ARG A 250 -1.91 -8.23 25.27
C ARG A 250 -3.21 -8.04 26.08
N GLY A 251 -3.22 -8.58 27.28
CA GLY A 251 -4.37 -8.51 28.18
C GLY A 251 -5.52 -9.47 27.86
N VAL A 252 -5.41 -10.30 26.81
CA VAL A 252 -6.44 -11.26 26.39
C VAL A 252 -5.83 -12.65 26.19
N LEU A 253 -6.45 -13.66 26.81
CA LEU A 253 -6.04 -15.05 26.60
C LEU A 253 -6.75 -15.66 25.38
N GLY A 254 -6.02 -16.46 24.61
CA GLY A 254 -6.58 -17.18 23.47
C GLY A 254 -6.94 -16.31 22.27
N LEU A 255 -6.29 -15.16 22.10
CA LEU A 255 -6.48 -14.26 20.96
C LEU A 255 -5.14 -13.85 20.36
N ARG A 256 -5.04 -13.95 19.02
CA ARG A 256 -3.88 -13.49 18.23
C ARG A 256 -4.31 -12.61 17.08
N VAL A 257 -3.36 -11.81 16.61
CA VAL A 257 -3.45 -11.12 15.31
C VAL A 257 -2.32 -11.62 14.42
N ALA A 258 -2.63 -12.07 13.20
CA ALA A 258 -1.65 -12.63 12.28
C ALA A 258 -1.88 -12.10 10.85
N ASP A 259 -1.49 -10.86 10.62
CA ASP A 259 -1.56 -10.16 9.33
C ASP A 259 -0.62 -8.95 9.30
N ALA A 260 -0.75 -8.11 8.28
CA ALA A 260 0.09 -6.92 8.10
C ALA A 260 -0.04 -5.88 9.22
N SER A 261 -1.15 -5.88 10.00
CA SER A 261 -1.33 -4.93 11.10
C SER A 261 -0.27 -5.06 12.20
N VAL A 262 0.37 -6.24 12.32
CA VAL A 262 1.35 -6.48 13.38
C VAL A 262 2.74 -5.92 13.07
N MET A 263 2.99 -5.47 11.84
CA MET A 263 4.30 -4.88 11.49
C MET A 263 4.54 -3.60 12.30
N PRO A 264 5.62 -3.50 13.09
CA PRO A 264 5.90 -2.27 13.85
C PRO A 264 6.33 -1.11 12.96
N SER A 265 6.94 -1.43 11.84
CA SER A 265 7.28 -0.48 10.77
C SER A 265 7.07 -1.11 9.40
N LEU A 266 6.67 -0.27 8.44
CA LEU A 266 6.49 -0.67 7.06
C LEU A 266 7.80 -1.18 6.47
N ILE A 267 7.76 -2.31 5.77
CA ILE A 267 8.93 -2.86 5.07
C ILE A 267 9.24 -2.04 3.82
N SER A 268 10.50 -2.09 3.36
CA SER A 268 10.93 -1.36 2.16
C SER A 268 10.64 -2.15 0.88
N GLY A 269 9.37 -2.40 0.61
CA GLY A 269 8.90 -3.14 -0.57
C GLY A 269 7.44 -3.59 -0.44
N ASN A 270 6.96 -4.37 -1.41
CA ASN A 270 5.59 -4.89 -1.42
C ASN A 270 5.31 -5.78 -0.20
N THR A 271 4.18 -5.58 0.46
CA THR A 271 3.86 -6.16 1.76
C THR A 271 3.39 -7.62 1.71
N ASN A 272 3.06 -8.16 0.53
CA ASN A 272 2.46 -9.49 0.38
C ASN A 272 3.37 -10.62 0.92
N ALA A 273 4.65 -10.64 0.55
CA ALA A 273 5.58 -11.69 1.00
C ALA A 273 5.77 -11.67 2.52
N ALA A 274 5.86 -10.47 3.12
CA ALA A 274 5.97 -10.32 4.56
C ALA A 274 4.69 -10.76 5.29
N SER A 275 3.50 -10.47 4.72
CA SER A 275 2.22 -10.92 5.27
C SER A 275 2.10 -12.45 5.26
N MET A 276 2.53 -13.11 4.17
CA MET A 276 2.59 -14.58 4.13
C MET A 276 3.58 -15.14 5.15
N MET A 277 4.75 -14.51 5.33
CA MET A 277 5.75 -14.92 6.33
C MET A 277 5.20 -14.78 7.76
N ILE A 278 4.44 -13.71 8.06
CA ILE A 278 3.75 -13.53 9.35
C ILE A 278 2.78 -14.69 9.60
N GLY A 279 1.97 -15.06 8.60
CA GLY A 279 1.05 -16.19 8.71
C GLY A 279 1.76 -17.52 8.97
N GLU A 280 2.85 -17.80 8.28
CA GLU A 280 3.69 -19.01 8.49
C GLU A 280 4.30 -19.05 9.89
N LYS A 281 4.82 -17.91 10.38
CA LYS A 281 5.33 -17.79 11.73
C LYS A 281 4.25 -17.97 12.78
N ALA A 282 3.07 -17.37 12.58
CA ALA A 282 1.92 -17.53 13.48
C ALA A 282 1.53 -19.02 13.62
N ALA A 283 1.44 -19.75 12.51
CA ALA A 283 1.17 -21.18 12.53
C ALA A 283 2.20 -21.96 13.36
N GLY A 284 3.50 -21.66 13.19
CA GLY A 284 4.56 -22.24 13.98
C GLY A 284 4.42 -21.96 15.49
N TYR A 285 4.10 -20.73 15.87
CA TYR A 285 3.86 -20.37 17.29
C TYR A 285 2.67 -21.08 17.89
N ILE A 286 1.56 -21.17 17.13
CA ILE A 286 0.34 -21.88 17.59
C ILE A 286 0.66 -23.36 17.85
N ILE A 287 1.39 -24.02 16.98
CA ILE A 287 1.78 -25.43 17.14
C ILE A 287 2.66 -25.62 18.38
N GLN A 288 3.64 -24.74 18.59
CA GLN A 288 4.53 -24.80 19.77
C GLN A 288 3.79 -24.56 21.08
N ASP A 289 2.83 -23.62 21.13
CA ASP A 289 2.06 -23.30 22.33
C ASP A 289 1.03 -24.40 22.69
N GLN A 290 0.84 -25.39 21.80
CA GLN A 290 -0.08 -26.51 22.01
C GLN A 290 0.64 -27.81 22.45
N GLN A 291 1.97 -27.82 22.45
CA GLN A 291 2.80 -28.92 22.95
C GLN A 291 3.09 -28.77 24.45
#